data_1315eabc255589c12ee7c864ec74d3b1
#
_entry.id   1315eabc255589c12ee7c864ec74d3b1
#
_cell.length_a   1.000
_cell.length_b   1.000
_cell.length_c   1.000
_cell.angle_alpha   90.00
_cell.angle_beta   90.00
_cell.angle_gamma   90.00
#
_symmetry.space_group_name_H-M   'P 1'
#
loop_
_entity.id
_entity.type
_entity.pdbx_description
1 polymer ?
#
loop_
_entity_poly.entity_id
_entity_poly.type
_entity_poly.pdbx_seq_one_letter_code
_entity_poly.pdbx_strand_id
1 'polypeptide(L)'
;MTAAALCALCLGTPQVPPHRLPAALLDGDATLAGIVVTELRVPRLVLALIAGACLGAAGLVLQEALRNPLAVPEMLGVSSGAALGVAAPLVLALSLPAVVQPLLALCGATLGGVLTLLAAGLGRSPSAVLLTGAAVAAALQSALLVLMVMADQLDLQLIYRYLLGSLSARTWDDVAGLWPWLLVALPALVLCAPVLSVMRLGDEDAEALGVRARRARPAALAVAVVLIAPVTAVCGPVAWVGFLAPHLARWFAPGSGAVRWLPWSAAWGAVVVAVADVPARLALAPVETPAGAWTALLGVPAGVALMRSGRRGRTTGRASTTEAFARARARARARARARARARARARARIRARA
;
A
#
# COMPACT_ATOMS: atom_id res chain seq x y z
N MET A 1 -2.04 6.47 -16.70
CA MET A 1 -3.39 6.73 -16.11
C MET A 1 -4.47 6.91 -17.17
N THR A 2 -4.28 7.77 -18.16
CA THR A 2 -5.29 8.04 -19.21
C THR A 2 -5.73 6.78 -19.97
N ALA A 3 -4.81 5.92 -20.40
CA ALA A 3 -5.16 4.68 -21.09
C ALA A 3 -5.99 3.71 -20.21
N ALA A 4 -5.63 3.55 -18.93
CA ALA A 4 -6.38 2.71 -18.00
C ALA A 4 -7.79 3.27 -17.75
N ALA A 5 -7.92 4.59 -17.62
CA ALA A 5 -9.21 5.25 -17.46
C ALA A 5 -10.09 5.10 -18.72
N LEU A 6 -9.53 5.28 -19.92
CA LEU A 6 -10.24 5.06 -21.18
C LEU A 6 -10.70 3.59 -21.31
N CYS A 7 -9.84 2.62 -21.04
CA CYS A 7 -10.24 1.22 -21.01
C CYS A 7 -11.35 0.97 -19.99
N ALA A 8 -11.27 1.55 -18.80
CA ALA A 8 -12.27 1.40 -17.76
C ALA A 8 -13.63 2.01 -18.17
N LEU A 9 -13.66 3.08 -18.92
CA LEU A 9 -14.89 3.75 -19.36
C LEU A 9 -15.48 3.13 -20.65
N CYS A 10 -14.65 2.66 -21.56
CA CYS A 10 -15.10 2.14 -22.85
C CYS A 10 -15.46 0.65 -22.82
N LEU A 11 -14.68 -0.17 -22.10
CA LEU A 11 -14.83 -1.63 -22.07
C LEU A 11 -15.84 -2.07 -20.99
N GLY A 12 -16.66 -3.04 -21.34
CA GLY A 12 -17.71 -3.62 -20.47
C GLY A 12 -19.02 -3.79 -21.23
N THR A 13 -20.01 -4.44 -20.64
CA THR A 13 -21.35 -4.65 -21.21
C THR A 13 -22.36 -3.62 -20.68
N PRO A 14 -23.01 -2.81 -21.56
CA PRO A 14 -22.81 -2.65 -23.01
C PRO A 14 -21.50 -1.93 -23.36
N GLN A 15 -20.90 -2.21 -24.52
CA GLN A 15 -19.69 -1.52 -24.97
C GLN A 15 -20.02 -0.07 -25.38
N VAL A 16 -19.23 0.89 -24.91
CA VAL A 16 -19.34 2.29 -25.32
C VAL A 16 -18.11 2.61 -26.17
N PRO A 17 -18.26 2.84 -27.48
CA PRO A 17 -17.14 3.16 -28.35
C PRO A 17 -16.43 4.45 -27.90
N PRO A 18 -15.09 4.56 -28.01
CA PRO A 18 -14.34 5.72 -27.51
C PRO A 18 -14.81 7.06 -28.11
N HIS A 19 -15.26 7.07 -29.39
CA HIS A 19 -15.76 8.27 -30.05
C HIS A 19 -17.11 8.78 -29.48
N ARG A 20 -17.91 7.90 -28.84
CA ARG A 20 -19.16 8.27 -28.18
C ARG A 20 -19.00 8.65 -26.72
N LEU A 21 -17.81 8.43 -26.14
CA LEU A 21 -17.56 8.71 -24.73
C LEU A 21 -17.78 10.20 -24.36
N PRO A 22 -17.30 11.19 -25.17
CA PRO A 22 -17.58 12.60 -24.87
C PRO A 22 -19.07 12.95 -24.89
N ALA A 23 -19.81 12.41 -25.86
CA ALA A 23 -21.26 12.62 -25.93
C ALA A 23 -21.96 11.96 -24.73
N ALA A 24 -21.59 10.71 -24.40
CA ALA A 24 -22.16 10.01 -23.24
C ALA A 24 -21.90 10.73 -21.91
N LEU A 25 -20.76 11.42 -21.77
CA LEU A 25 -20.45 12.21 -20.59
C LEU A 25 -21.21 13.56 -20.55
N LEU A 26 -21.52 14.15 -21.71
CA LEU A 26 -22.23 15.41 -21.81
C LEU A 26 -23.76 15.23 -21.77
N ASP A 27 -24.27 14.17 -22.41
CA ASP A 27 -25.71 13.86 -22.46
C ASP A 27 -26.23 13.31 -21.12
N GLY A 28 -25.34 12.81 -20.24
CA GLY A 28 -25.70 12.30 -18.92
C GLY A 28 -26.86 11.31 -18.97
N ASP A 29 -27.90 11.55 -18.20
CA ASP A 29 -29.05 10.64 -18.07
C ASP A 29 -30.00 10.62 -19.28
N ALA A 30 -29.75 11.43 -20.30
CA ALA A 30 -30.62 11.50 -21.49
C ALA A 30 -30.50 10.27 -22.38
N THR A 31 -29.40 9.52 -22.28
CA THR A 31 -29.17 8.31 -23.11
C THR A 31 -28.74 7.13 -22.24
N LEU A 32 -29.10 5.92 -22.69
CA LEU A 32 -28.68 4.70 -21.97
C LEU A 32 -27.16 4.57 -21.87
N ALA A 33 -26.42 5.02 -22.88
CA ALA A 33 -24.96 5.08 -22.85
C ALA A 33 -24.45 6.11 -21.82
N GLY A 34 -25.12 7.24 -21.70
CA GLY A 34 -24.85 8.27 -20.69
C GLY A 34 -25.04 7.72 -19.28
N ILE A 35 -26.20 7.15 -18.97
CA ILE A 35 -26.49 6.53 -17.66
C ILE A 35 -25.42 5.49 -17.28
N VAL A 36 -25.08 4.59 -18.22
CA VAL A 36 -24.06 3.55 -17.97
C VAL A 36 -22.70 4.17 -17.68
N VAL A 37 -22.33 5.26 -18.35
CA VAL A 37 -21.04 5.90 -18.14
C VAL A 37 -21.06 6.72 -16.85
N THR A 38 -22.04 7.58 -16.64
CA THR A 38 -22.07 8.54 -15.52
C THR A 38 -22.43 7.90 -14.19
N GLU A 39 -23.38 6.95 -14.18
CA GLU A 39 -23.90 6.38 -12.94
C GLU A 39 -23.24 5.05 -12.54
N LEU A 40 -22.64 4.32 -13.49
CA LEU A 40 -22.04 3.03 -13.17
C LEU A 40 -20.52 3.01 -13.34
N ARG A 41 -19.98 3.59 -14.44
CA ARG A 41 -18.56 3.43 -14.74
C ARG A 41 -17.69 4.53 -14.12
N VAL A 42 -18.14 5.76 -14.12
CA VAL A 42 -17.39 6.88 -13.54
C VAL A 42 -17.26 6.73 -12.03
N PRO A 43 -18.32 6.49 -11.24
CA PRO A 43 -18.17 6.29 -9.79
C PRO A 43 -17.29 5.09 -9.45
N ARG A 44 -17.41 3.99 -10.19
CA ARG A 44 -16.54 2.81 -10.04
C ARG A 44 -15.07 3.13 -10.32
N LEU A 45 -14.78 3.86 -11.40
CA LEU A 45 -13.42 4.30 -11.72
C LEU A 45 -12.86 5.25 -10.66
N VAL A 46 -13.66 6.24 -10.24
CA VAL A 46 -13.28 7.19 -9.19
C VAL A 46 -12.97 6.44 -7.89
N LEU A 47 -13.83 5.50 -7.51
CA LEU A 47 -13.63 4.66 -6.34
C LEU A 47 -12.36 3.79 -6.46
N ALA A 48 -12.11 3.19 -7.63
CA ALA A 48 -10.89 2.43 -7.90
C ALA A 48 -9.61 3.28 -7.72
N LEU A 49 -9.65 4.53 -8.23
CA LEU A 49 -8.54 5.46 -8.11
C LEU A 49 -8.31 5.90 -6.66
N ILE A 50 -9.36 6.23 -5.93
CA ILE A 50 -9.30 6.62 -4.52
C ILE A 50 -8.79 5.43 -3.67
N ALA A 51 -9.40 4.26 -3.84
CA ALA A 51 -9.03 3.07 -3.10
C ALA A 51 -7.56 2.69 -3.34
N GLY A 52 -7.16 2.68 -4.61
CA GLY A 52 -5.77 2.40 -4.98
C GLY A 52 -4.79 3.42 -4.42
N ALA A 53 -5.13 4.71 -4.49
CA ALA A 53 -4.30 5.79 -3.96
C ALA A 53 -4.13 5.67 -2.43
N CYS A 54 -5.22 5.45 -1.70
CA CYS A 54 -5.20 5.27 -0.24
C CYS A 54 -4.37 4.04 0.15
N LEU A 55 -4.60 2.90 -0.49
CA LEU A 55 -3.86 1.66 -0.20
C LEU A 55 -2.37 1.78 -0.55
N GLY A 56 -2.04 2.41 -1.68
CA GLY A 56 -0.66 2.67 -2.08
C GLY A 56 0.06 3.61 -1.11
N ALA A 57 -0.59 4.71 -0.71
CA ALA A 57 -0.05 5.64 0.27
C ALA A 57 0.12 4.99 1.64
N ALA A 58 -0.90 4.28 2.14
CA ALA A 58 -0.84 3.55 3.40
C ALA A 58 0.27 2.49 3.41
N GLY A 59 0.44 1.75 2.31
CA GLY A 59 1.52 0.80 2.14
C GLY A 59 2.91 1.46 2.29
N LEU A 60 3.12 2.63 1.69
CA LEU A 60 4.36 3.38 1.85
C LEU A 60 4.57 3.84 3.30
N VAL A 61 3.52 4.39 3.93
CA VAL A 61 3.57 4.80 5.35
C VAL A 61 4.01 3.64 6.23
N LEU A 62 3.43 2.45 6.06
CA LEU A 62 3.78 1.25 6.81
C LEU A 62 5.22 0.81 6.57
N GLN A 63 5.65 0.75 5.32
CA GLN A 63 6.99 0.31 4.94
C GLN A 63 8.08 1.25 5.50
N GLU A 64 7.83 2.56 5.49
CA GLU A 64 8.77 3.55 6.03
C GLU A 64 8.74 3.58 7.57
N ALA A 65 7.55 3.60 8.19
CA ALA A 65 7.41 3.62 9.65
C ALA A 65 7.99 2.38 10.33
N LEU A 66 7.85 1.22 9.69
CA LEU A 66 8.36 -0.06 10.19
C LEU A 66 9.72 -0.44 9.61
N ARG A 67 10.28 0.40 8.74
CA ARG A 67 11.56 0.14 8.05
C ARG A 67 11.64 -1.26 7.45
N ASN A 68 10.49 -1.74 6.96
CA ASN A 68 10.37 -3.05 6.36
C ASN A 68 9.63 -2.95 5.01
N PRO A 69 10.32 -3.21 3.89
CA PRO A 69 9.71 -3.13 2.57
C PRO A 69 8.63 -4.20 2.32
N LEU A 70 8.50 -5.18 3.20
CA LEU A 70 7.48 -6.23 3.15
C LEU A 70 6.25 -5.91 4.02
N ALA A 71 6.23 -4.77 4.72
CA ALA A 71 5.07 -4.35 5.50
C ALA A 71 3.90 -4.02 4.57
N VAL A 72 2.74 -4.58 4.86
CA VAL A 72 1.51 -4.47 4.07
C VAL A 72 0.31 -4.12 4.95
N PRO A 73 -0.71 -3.45 4.39
CA PRO A 73 -1.92 -3.08 5.11
C PRO A 73 -2.61 -4.23 5.86
N GLU A 74 -2.59 -5.42 5.29
CA GLU A 74 -3.23 -6.61 5.83
C GLU A 74 -2.67 -7.02 7.21
N MET A 75 -1.43 -6.64 7.51
CA MET A 75 -0.79 -6.91 8.82
C MET A 75 -1.31 -6.05 9.97
N LEU A 76 -2.18 -5.08 9.71
CA LEU A 76 -2.77 -4.24 10.77
C LEU A 76 -4.09 -4.79 11.32
N GLY A 77 -4.58 -5.93 10.85
CA GLY A 77 -5.86 -6.48 11.27
C GLY A 77 -7.08 -5.68 10.80
N VAL A 78 -6.89 -4.61 10.02
CA VAL A 78 -7.96 -3.75 9.52
C VAL A 78 -8.92 -4.52 8.63
N SER A 79 -8.39 -5.30 7.69
CA SER A 79 -9.20 -6.11 6.76
C SER A 79 -9.98 -7.22 7.46
N SER A 80 -9.35 -7.92 8.40
CA SER A 80 -10.02 -8.97 9.19
C SER A 80 -11.08 -8.39 10.12
N GLY A 81 -10.80 -7.22 10.71
CA GLY A 81 -11.78 -6.49 11.52
C GLY A 81 -12.98 -6.02 10.71
N ALA A 82 -12.76 -5.47 9.51
CA ALA A 82 -13.82 -5.09 8.59
C ALA A 82 -14.70 -6.29 8.21
N ALA A 83 -14.09 -7.43 7.89
CA ALA A 83 -14.79 -8.65 7.56
C ALA A 83 -15.66 -9.18 8.71
N LEU A 84 -15.17 -9.10 9.95
CA LEU A 84 -15.97 -9.39 11.14
C LEU A 84 -17.14 -8.43 11.28
N GLY A 85 -16.93 -7.14 11.05
CA GLY A 85 -17.99 -6.12 11.08
C GLY A 85 -19.10 -6.37 10.07
N VAL A 86 -18.80 -7.01 8.93
CA VAL A 86 -19.80 -7.45 7.94
C VAL A 86 -20.42 -8.78 8.32
N ALA A 87 -19.63 -9.75 8.72
CA ALA A 87 -20.08 -11.11 8.95
C ALA A 87 -20.93 -11.25 10.21
N ALA A 88 -20.57 -10.57 11.30
CA ALA A 88 -21.28 -10.73 12.57
C ALA A 88 -22.77 -10.37 12.51
N PRO A 89 -23.18 -9.22 11.93
CA PRO A 89 -24.61 -8.89 11.81
C PRO A 89 -25.39 -9.87 10.92
N LEU A 90 -24.77 -10.39 9.83
CA LEU A 90 -25.39 -11.34 8.92
C LEU A 90 -25.67 -12.65 9.66
N VAL A 91 -24.64 -13.25 10.26
CA VAL A 91 -24.73 -14.53 10.95
C VAL A 91 -25.65 -14.48 12.20
N LEU A 92 -25.67 -13.32 12.88
CA LEU A 92 -26.57 -13.10 14.03
C LEU A 92 -27.99 -12.71 13.62
N ALA A 93 -28.30 -12.76 12.32
CA ALA A 93 -29.62 -12.43 11.76
C ALA A 93 -30.15 -11.06 12.22
N LEU A 94 -29.26 -10.07 12.37
CA LEU A 94 -29.66 -8.72 12.75
C LEU A 94 -30.28 -8.02 11.54
N SER A 95 -31.57 -7.70 11.62
CA SER A 95 -32.31 -6.98 10.57
C SER A 95 -31.86 -5.50 10.52
N LEU A 96 -30.70 -5.21 9.95
CA LEU A 96 -30.15 -3.87 9.85
C LEU A 96 -30.36 -3.27 8.46
N PRO A 97 -30.67 -1.97 8.37
CA PRO A 97 -30.73 -1.28 7.07
C PRO A 97 -29.38 -1.41 6.32
N ALA A 98 -29.44 -1.54 5.00
CA ALA A 98 -28.24 -1.70 4.16
C ALA A 98 -27.19 -0.59 4.35
N VAL A 99 -27.64 0.64 4.68
CA VAL A 99 -26.77 1.80 4.98
C VAL A 99 -25.88 1.59 6.21
N VAL A 100 -26.29 0.73 7.14
CA VAL A 100 -25.52 0.46 8.38
C VAL A 100 -24.36 -0.49 8.13
N GLN A 101 -24.45 -1.35 7.13
CA GLN A 101 -23.43 -2.37 6.85
C GLN A 101 -22.02 -1.80 6.59
N PRO A 102 -21.83 -0.75 5.75
CA PRO A 102 -20.52 -0.10 5.60
C PRO A 102 -19.99 0.53 6.90
N LEU A 103 -20.88 1.05 7.76
CA LEU A 103 -20.49 1.61 9.05
C LEU A 103 -19.98 0.53 10.00
N LEU A 104 -20.60 -0.64 10.03
CA LEU A 104 -20.14 -1.78 10.83
C LEU A 104 -18.81 -2.33 10.32
N ALA A 105 -18.64 -2.40 9.00
CA ALA A 105 -17.36 -2.73 8.38
C ALA A 105 -16.27 -1.73 8.79
N LEU A 106 -16.58 -0.44 8.78
CA LEU A 106 -15.67 0.63 9.18
C LEU A 106 -15.33 0.57 10.67
N CYS A 107 -16.32 0.33 11.53
CA CYS A 107 -16.09 0.10 12.95
C CYS A 107 -15.20 -1.12 13.20
N GLY A 108 -15.46 -2.23 12.54
CA GLY A 108 -14.65 -3.44 12.61
C GLY A 108 -13.21 -3.20 12.12
N ALA A 109 -13.05 -2.48 11.00
CA ALA A 109 -11.75 -2.11 10.45
C ALA A 109 -10.93 -1.25 11.42
N THR A 110 -11.55 -0.21 11.97
CA THR A 110 -10.91 0.68 12.95
C THR A 110 -10.56 -0.06 14.24
N LEU A 111 -11.46 -0.89 14.75
CA LEU A 111 -11.20 -1.71 15.92
C LEU A 111 -10.02 -2.68 15.71
N GLY A 112 -9.94 -3.35 14.55
CA GLY A 112 -8.82 -4.22 14.20
C GLY A 112 -7.49 -3.47 14.18
N GLY A 113 -7.47 -2.28 13.57
CA GLY A 113 -6.31 -1.39 13.57
C GLY A 113 -5.92 -0.90 14.98
N VAL A 114 -6.89 -0.47 15.77
CA VAL A 114 -6.68 -0.01 17.16
C VAL A 114 -6.16 -1.15 18.03
N LEU A 115 -6.75 -2.35 17.93
CA LEU A 115 -6.27 -3.53 18.66
C LEU A 115 -4.81 -3.83 18.34
N THR A 116 -4.43 -3.75 17.06
CA THR A 116 -3.03 -3.90 16.65
C THR A 116 -2.13 -2.85 17.28
N LEU A 117 -2.55 -1.57 17.29
CA LEU A 117 -1.78 -0.48 17.87
C LEU A 117 -1.61 -0.64 19.38
N LEU A 118 -2.67 -1.01 20.08
CA LEU A 118 -2.67 -1.25 21.53
C LEU A 118 -1.81 -2.47 21.90
N ALA A 119 -2.01 -3.60 21.21
CA ALA A 119 -1.29 -4.83 21.45
C ALA A 119 0.21 -4.72 21.12
N ALA A 120 0.56 -3.95 20.07
CA ALA A 120 1.95 -3.65 19.75
C ALA A 120 2.66 -2.82 20.82
N GLY A 121 1.91 -2.11 21.63
CA GLY A 121 2.42 -1.19 22.66
C GLY A 121 3.10 0.04 22.06
N LEU A 122 2.97 1.16 22.75
CA LEU A 122 3.58 2.42 22.34
C LEU A 122 5.11 2.34 22.47
N GLY A 123 5.82 2.41 21.33
CA GLY A 123 7.28 2.56 21.28
C GLY A 123 8.09 1.26 21.25
N ARG A 124 7.49 0.12 20.93
CA ARG A 124 8.23 -1.12 20.67
C ARG A 124 8.95 -1.11 19.32
N SER A 125 9.88 -2.07 19.16
CA SER A 125 10.64 -2.22 17.91
C SER A 125 9.72 -2.47 16.69
N PRO A 126 10.14 -2.08 15.48
CA PRO A 126 9.36 -2.32 14.25
C PRO A 126 8.96 -3.77 14.05
N SER A 127 9.84 -4.72 14.37
CA SER A 127 9.57 -6.16 14.26
C SER A 127 8.51 -6.63 15.26
N ALA A 128 8.48 -6.09 16.47
CA ALA A 128 7.44 -6.42 17.45
C ALA A 128 6.06 -5.96 16.98
N VAL A 129 5.98 -4.77 16.37
CA VAL A 129 4.72 -4.25 15.79
C VAL A 129 4.21 -5.16 14.68
N LEU A 130 5.09 -5.59 13.76
CA LEU A 130 4.71 -6.49 12.67
C LEU A 130 4.21 -7.85 13.19
N LEU A 131 4.93 -8.44 14.13
CA LEU A 131 4.54 -9.74 14.70
C LEU A 131 3.21 -9.66 15.45
N THR A 132 3.04 -8.63 16.27
CA THR A 132 1.81 -8.41 17.02
C THR A 132 0.63 -8.12 16.09
N GLY A 133 0.83 -7.30 15.06
CA GLY A 133 -0.19 -7.02 14.05
C GLY A 133 -0.62 -8.27 13.30
N ALA A 134 0.32 -9.12 12.90
CA ALA A 134 0.02 -10.40 12.27
C ALA A 134 -0.75 -11.35 13.22
N ALA A 135 -0.40 -11.37 14.51
CA ALA A 135 -1.11 -12.17 15.50
C ALA A 135 -2.56 -11.69 15.71
N VAL A 136 -2.77 -10.36 15.80
CA VAL A 136 -4.11 -9.77 15.90
C VAL A 136 -4.93 -10.08 14.63
N ALA A 137 -4.34 -9.90 13.45
CA ALA A 137 -5.00 -10.24 12.19
C ALA A 137 -5.40 -11.71 12.13
N ALA A 138 -4.53 -12.62 12.56
CA ALA A 138 -4.81 -14.06 12.63
C ALA A 138 -5.93 -14.38 13.63
N ALA A 139 -5.95 -13.75 14.80
CA ALA A 139 -6.99 -13.94 15.79
C ALA A 139 -8.36 -13.46 15.27
N LEU A 140 -8.42 -12.27 14.63
CA LEU A 140 -9.64 -11.76 14.01
C LEU A 140 -10.10 -12.65 12.84
N GLN A 141 -9.16 -13.18 12.05
CA GLN A 141 -9.46 -14.13 10.99
C GLN A 141 -10.02 -15.45 11.54
N SER A 142 -9.48 -15.94 12.64
CA SER A 142 -10.00 -17.15 13.31
C SER A 142 -11.42 -16.93 13.84
N ALA A 143 -11.69 -15.75 14.42
CA ALA A 143 -13.04 -15.39 14.86
C ALA A 143 -14.03 -15.32 13.66
N LEU A 144 -13.59 -14.78 12.52
CA LEU A 144 -14.37 -14.78 11.28
C LEU A 144 -14.69 -16.20 10.82
N LEU A 145 -13.71 -17.12 10.85
CA LEU A 145 -13.93 -18.52 10.47
C LEU A 145 -14.96 -19.20 11.37
N VAL A 146 -14.94 -18.91 12.68
CA VAL A 146 -15.97 -19.43 13.61
C VAL A 146 -17.37 -18.92 13.22
N LEU A 147 -17.51 -17.63 12.91
CA LEU A 147 -18.78 -17.09 12.42
C LEU A 147 -19.23 -17.75 11.12
N MET A 148 -18.31 -17.97 10.17
CA MET A 148 -18.64 -18.62 8.89
C MET A 148 -19.15 -20.04 9.05
N VAL A 149 -18.73 -20.79 10.08
CA VAL A 149 -19.27 -22.12 10.38
C VAL A 149 -20.72 -22.05 10.83
N MET A 150 -21.14 -20.94 11.44
CA MET A 150 -22.52 -20.72 11.92
C MET A 150 -23.42 -20.09 10.83
N ALA A 151 -22.84 -19.62 9.76
CA ALA A 151 -23.55 -18.91 8.68
C ALA A 151 -24.36 -19.88 7.80
N ASP A 152 -25.50 -19.43 7.30
CA ASP A 152 -26.22 -20.15 6.25
C ASP A 152 -25.57 -19.94 4.85
N GLN A 153 -26.12 -20.58 3.80
CA GLN A 153 -25.54 -20.51 2.46
C GLN A 153 -25.59 -19.12 1.85
N LEU A 154 -26.61 -18.33 2.13
CA LEU A 154 -26.75 -16.97 1.61
C LEU A 154 -25.77 -16.03 2.28
N ASP A 155 -25.65 -16.10 3.59
CA ASP A 155 -24.70 -15.31 4.37
C ASP A 155 -23.25 -15.62 3.96
N LEU A 156 -22.92 -16.90 3.78
CA LEU A 156 -21.61 -17.32 3.29
C LEU A 156 -21.28 -16.68 1.92
N GLN A 157 -22.23 -16.64 0.98
CA GLN A 157 -22.00 -16.01 -0.33
C GLN A 157 -21.72 -14.52 -0.19
N LEU A 158 -22.47 -13.81 0.68
CA LEU A 158 -22.26 -12.38 0.94
C LEU A 158 -20.91 -12.12 1.59
N ILE A 159 -20.54 -12.91 2.59
CA ILE A 159 -19.25 -12.83 3.28
C ILE A 159 -18.10 -13.10 2.30
N TYR A 160 -18.17 -14.16 1.49
CA TYR A 160 -17.14 -14.46 0.49
C TYR A 160 -17.01 -13.35 -0.55
N ARG A 161 -18.14 -12.79 -1.04
CA ARG A 161 -18.11 -11.67 -1.98
C ARG A 161 -17.40 -10.45 -1.38
N TYR A 162 -17.62 -10.18 -0.10
CA TYR A 162 -16.92 -9.10 0.59
C TYR A 162 -15.42 -9.40 0.75
N LEU A 163 -15.06 -10.61 1.19
CA LEU A 163 -13.67 -11.01 1.42
C LEU A 163 -12.79 -10.98 0.16
N LEU A 164 -13.37 -11.18 -0.98
CA LEU A 164 -12.65 -11.14 -2.26
C LEU A 164 -12.38 -9.72 -2.76
N GLY A 165 -13.00 -8.70 -2.17
CA GLY A 165 -12.86 -7.30 -2.54
C GLY A 165 -13.44 -7.00 -3.93
N SER A 166 -14.46 -6.15 -3.99
CA SER A 166 -15.17 -5.87 -5.24
C SER A 166 -15.48 -4.38 -5.38
N LEU A 167 -15.38 -3.92 -6.63
CA LEU A 167 -15.81 -2.59 -7.06
C LEU A 167 -17.15 -2.64 -7.79
N SER A 168 -17.79 -3.82 -7.88
CA SER A 168 -19.05 -4.02 -8.58
C SER A 168 -20.21 -3.33 -7.87
N ALA A 169 -21.14 -2.79 -8.63
CA ALA A 169 -22.36 -2.11 -8.15
C ALA A 169 -22.09 -0.97 -7.17
N ARG A 170 -20.98 -0.25 -7.34
CA ARG A 170 -20.66 0.95 -6.55
C ARG A 170 -21.22 2.19 -7.23
N THR A 171 -21.75 3.10 -6.39
CA THR A 171 -22.45 4.31 -6.80
C THR A 171 -21.72 5.58 -6.33
N TRP A 172 -22.26 6.74 -6.69
CA TRP A 172 -21.77 8.02 -6.20
C TRP A 172 -21.91 8.17 -4.68
N ASP A 173 -22.90 7.52 -4.05
CA ASP A 173 -23.06 7.53 -2.59
C ASP A 173 -21.89 6.84 -1.90
N ASP A 174 -21.36 5.74 -2.46
CA ASP A 174 -20.15 5.09 -1.94
C ASP A 174 -18.93 6.02 -2.01
N VAL A 175 -18.79 6.77 -3.11
CA VAL A 175 -17.72 7.75 -3.28
C VAL A 175 -17.90 8.91 -2.30
N ALA A 176 -19.13 9.43 -2.19
CA ALA A 176 -19.44 10.52 -1.28
C ALA A 176 -19.19 10.16 0.19
N GLY A 177 -19.47 8.92 0.58
CA GLY A 177 -19.19 8.41 1.92
C GLY A 177 -17.71 8.41 2.32
N LEU A 178 -16.79 8.43 1.34
CA LEU A 178 -15.35 8.49 1.61
C LEU A 178 -14.82 9.91 1.89
N TRP A 179 -15.50 10.97 1.44
CA TRP A 179 -15.00 12.34 1.56
C TRP A 179 -14.67 12.79 2.99
N PRO A 180 -15.53 12.54 4.00
CA PRO A 180 -15.23 12.95 5.38
C PRO A 180 -13.92 12.36 5.89
N TRP A 181 -13.64 11.11 5.51
CA TRP A 181 -12.42 10.39 5.88
C TRP A 181 -11.19 10.92 5.14
N LEU A 182 -11.33 11.23 3.86
CA LEU A 182 -10.25 11.80 3.06
C LEU A 182 -9.85 13.19 3.55
N LEU A 183 -10.81 14.01 4.00
CA LEU A 183 -10.55 15.31 4.59
C LEU A 183 -9.67 15.23 5.86
N VAL A 184 -9.75 14.14 6.61
CA VAL A 184 -8.89 13.89 7.77
C VAL A 184 -7.59 13.18 7.35
N ALA A 185 -7.70 12.17 6.49
CA ALA A 185 -6.58 11.32 6.12
C ALA A 185 -5.50 12.05 5.31
N LEU A 186 -5.90 12.91 4.35
CA LEU A 186 -4.95 13.59 3.48
C LEU A 186 -4.07 14.61 4.23
N PRO A 187 -4.59 15.52 5.06
CA PRO A 187 -3.74 16.38 5.88
C PRO A 187 -2.83 15.59 6.81
N ALA A 188 -3.35 14.56 7.49
CA ALA A 188 -2.56 13.71 8.36
C ALA A 188 -1.42 13.02 7.60
N LEU A 189 -1.67 12.56 6.38
CA LEU A 189 -0.67 11.94 5.50
C LEU A 189 0.42 12.94 5.09
N VAL A 190 0.03 14.16 4.70
CA VAL A 190 0.98 15.23 4.32
C VAL A 190 1.89 15.60 5.50
N LEU A 191 1.32 15.76 6.69
CA LEU A 191 2.07 16.05 7.91
C LEU A 191 2.99 14.88 8.33
N CYS A 192 2.59 13.66 8.07
CA CYS A 192 3.38 12.46 8.37
C CYS A 192 4.59 12.28 7.44
N ALA A 193 4.52 12.74 6.19
CA ALA A 193 5.53 12.47 5.16
C ALA A 193 6.96 12.91 5.51
N PRO A 194 7.22 14.13 6.04
CA PRO A 194 8.56 14.53 6.46
C PRO A 194 9.07 13.69 7.64
N VAL A 195 8.19 13.35 8.58
CA VAL A 195 8.52 12.52 9.74
C VAL A 195 8.98 11.13 9.30
N LEU A 196 8.29 10.51 8.33
CA LEU A 196 8.69 9.22 7.74
C LEU A 196 10.08 9.28 7.11
N SER A 197 10.42 10.39 6.44
CA SER A 197 11.75 10.56 5.84
C SER A 197 12.88 10.56 6.88
N VAL A 198 12.62 11.12 8.05
CA VAL A 198 13.57 11.11 9.18
C VAL A 198 13.63 9.73 9.83
N MET A 199 12.51 9.08 10.06
CA MET A 199 12.44 7.74 10.70
C MET A 199 13.20 6.65 9.92
N ARG A 200 13.42 6.84 8.63
CA ARG A 200 14.24 5.93 7.81
C ARG A 200 15.70 5.81 8.26
N LEU A 201 16.25 6.88 8.82
CA LEU A 201 17.66 6.95 9.23
C LEU A 201 17.96 6.02 10.41
N GLY A 202 16.95 5.68 11.19
CA GLY A 202 17.06 4.91 12.42
C GLY A 202 16.40 5.65 13.58
N ASP A 203 16.13 4.94 14.67
CA ASP A 203 15.46 5.55 15.82
C ASP A 203 16.39 6.54 16.53
N GLU A 204 17.68 6.20 16.68
CA GLU A 204 18.70 7.06 17.30
C GLU A 204 18.93 8.34 16.49
N ASP A 205 19.13 8.21 15.18
CA ASP A 205 19.33 9.36 14.28
C ASP A 205 18.07 10.23 14.21
N ALA A 206 16.88 9.61 14.22
CA ALA A 206 15.62 10.33 14.22
C ALA A 206 15.46 11.15 15.52
N GLU A 207 15.80 10.59 16.67
CA GLU A 207 15.77 11.29 17.96
C GLU A 207 16.77 12.45 18.00
N ALA A 208 17.97 12.27 17.44
CA ALA A 208 18.96 13.35 17.31
C ALA A 208 18.45 14.52 16.45
N LEU A 209 17.56 14.24 15.47
CA LEU A 209 16.89 15.23 14.63
C LEU A 209 15.57 15.74 15.23
N GLY A 210 15.25 15.39 16.49
CA GLY A 210 14.07 15.87 17.22
C GLY A 210 12.79 15.05 16.99
N VAL A 211 12.85 13.94 16.23
CA VAL A 211 11.69 13.06 16.00
C VAL A 211 11.68 11.91 17.00
N ARG A 212 10.74 11.93 17.94
CA ARG A 212 10.56 10.86 18.93
C ARG A 212 9.92 9.63 18.28
N ALA A 213 10.73 8.64 17.90
CA ALA A 213 10.29 7.41 17.23
C ALA A 213 9.15 6.69 17.97
N ARG A 214 9.15 6.68 19.30
CA ARG A 214 8.09 6.12 20.15
C ARG A 214 6.70 6.73 19.91
N ARG A 215 6.61 8.01 19.52
CA ARG A 215 5.35 8.70 19.22
C ARG A 215 5.06 8.74 17.72
N ALA A 216 6.08 8.93 16.92
CA ALA A 216 5.96 9.07 15.48
C ALA A 216 5.48 7.76 14.79
N ARG A 217 5.97 6.61 15.26
CA ARG A 217 5.58 5.31 14.69
C ARG A 217 4.11 4.99 14.88
N PRO A 218 3.53 5.00 16.11
CA PRO A 218 2.09 4.76 16.27
C PRO A 218 1.24 5.81 15.55
N ALA A 219 1.65 7.06 15.49
CA ALA A 219 0.94 8.09 14.73
C ALA A 219 0.92 7.77 13.23
N ALA A 220 2.05 7.36 12.65
CA ALA A 220 2.12 6.93 11.27
C ALA A 220 1.23 5.69 10.99
N LEU A 221 1.22 4.72 11.89
CA LEU A 221 0.34 3.55 11.79
C LEU A 221 -1.14 3.94 11.88
N ALA A 222 -1.49 4.90 12.75
CA ALA A 222 -2.85 5.42 12.84
C ALA A 222 -3.28 6.12 11.53
N VAL A 223 -2.39 6.90 10.91
CA VAL A 223 -2.64 7.48 9.57
C VAL A 223 -2.89 6.38 8.53
N ALA A 224 -2.11 5.30 8.55
CA ALA A 224 -2.36 4.17 7.66
C ALA A 224 -3.73 3.51 7.91
N VAL A 225 -4.14 3.32 9.16
CA VAL A 225 -5.47 2.78 9.51
C VAL A 225 -6.58 3.69 8.98
N VAL A 226 -6.48 5.01 9.18
CA VAL A 226 -7.47 5.98 8.70
C VAL A 226 -7.58 5.99 7.16
N LEU A 227 -6.49 5.72 6.44
CA LEU A 227 -6.50 5.57 4.99
C LEU A 227 -7.14 4.25 4.52
N ILE A 228 -6.88 3.16 5.23
CA ILE A 228 -7.27 1.81 4.80
C ILE A 228 -8.72 1.49 5.20
N ALA A 229 -9.13 1.86 6.41
CA ALA A 229 -10.40 1.44 6.99
C ALA A 229 -11.61 1.83 6.15
N PRO A 230 -11.79 3.09 5.70
CA PRO A 230 -12.95 3.47 4.89
C PRO A 230 -12.95 2.79 3.51
N VAL A 231 -11.78 2.63 2.90
CA VAL A 231 -11.64 1.93 1.62
C VAL A 231 -12.02 0.46 1.76
N THR A 232 -11.51 -0.20 2.81
CA THR A 232 -11.84 -1.62 3.05
C THR A 232 -13.30 -1.80 3.42
N ALA A 233 -13.91 -0.85 4.15
CA ALA A 233 -15.33 -0.90 4.48
C ALA A 233 -16.22 -0.87 3.23
N VAL A 234 -15.86 -0.06 2.23
CA VAL A 234 -16.62 0.07 0.98
C VAL A 234 -16.26 -1.03 -0.01
N CYS A 235 -14.98 -1.21 -0.34
CA CYS A 235 -14.54 -2.10 -1.42
C CYS A 235 -14.27 -3.54 -0.97
N GLY A 236 -14.25 -3.83 0.33
CA GLY A 236 -13.64 -5.03 0.87
C GLY A 236 -12.12 -5.00 0.81
N PRO A 237 -11.45 -6.07 1.25
CA PRO A 237 -10.00 -6.19 1.19
C PRO A 237 -9.49 -6.22 -0.25
N VAL A 238 -8.63 -5.27 -0.63
CA VAL A 238 -7.94 -5.25 -1.93
C VAL A 238 -6.46 -5.47 -1.69
N ALA A 239 -6.02 -6.71 -1.86
CA ALA A 239 -4.67 -7.15 -1.52
C ALA A 239 -3.60 -6.67 -2.52
N TRP A 240 -2.31 -6.71 -2.09
CA TRP A 240 -1.12 -6.47 -2.90
C TRP A 240 -0.89 -5.04 -3.37
N VAL A 241 -1.88 -4.16 -3.39
CA VAL A 241 -1.73 -2.77 -3.83
C VAL A 241 -0.76 -2.02 -2.92
N GLY A 242 -0.96 -2.14 -1.60
CA GLY A 242 -0.08 -1.54 -0.58
C GLY A 242 1.35 -2.08 -0.57
N PHE A 243 1.58 -3.26 -1.15
CA PHE A 243 2.92 -3.79 -1.39
C PHE A 243 3.53 -3.25 -2.68
N LEU A 244 2.82 -3.37 -3.79
CA LEU A 244 3.34 -3.11 -5.13
C LEU A 244 3.59 -1.63 -5.40
N ALA A 245 2.64 -0.76 -5.02
CA ALA A 245 2.69 0.66 -5.32
C ALA A 245 3.93 1.38 -4.74
N PRO A 246 4.34 1.18 -3.47
CA PRO A 246 5.59 1.74 -2.95
C PRO A 246 6.84 1.21 -3.64
N HIS A 247 6.85 -0.04 -4.09
CA HIS A 247 7.97 -0.60 -4.83
C HIS A 247 8.12 0.05 -6.20
N LEU A 248 7.02 0.26 -6.92
CA LEU A 248 7.00 1.00 -8.17
C LEU A 248 7.44 2.46 -7.96
N ALA A 249 6.95 3.12 -6.91
CA ALA A 249 7.35 4.49 -6.58
C ALA A 249 8.86 4.63 -6.37
N ARG A 250 9.49 3.69 -5.65
CA ARG A 250 10.95 3.66 -5.45
C ARG A 250 11.72 3.33 -6.72
N TRP A 251 11.15 2.52 -7.60
CA TRP A 251 11.77 2.19 -8.88
C TRP A 251 11.80 3.39 -9.83
N PHE A 252 10.70 4.16 -9.90
CA PHE A 252 10.62 5.36 -10.74
C PHE A 252 11.34 6.59 -10.18
N ALA A 253 11.51 6.68 -8.85
CA ALA A 253 12.17 7.81 -8.19
C ALA A 253 13.29 7.33 -7.24
N PRO A 254 14.36 6.71 -7.75
CA PRO A 254 15.43 6.19 -6.92
C PRO A 254 16.14 7.30 -6.14
N GLY A 255 16.57 7.02 -4.90
CA GLY A 255 17.31 7.97 -4.07
C GLY A 255 16.47 9.09 -3.44
N SER A 256 15.18 9.13 -3.69
CA SER A 256 14.27 10.12 -3.09
C SER A 256 13.87 9.73 -1.65
N GLY A 257 13.22 10.66 -0.92
CA GLY A 257 12.67 10.42 0.42
C GLY A 257 11.17 10.08 0.38
N ALA A 258 10.59 9.81 1.57
CA ALA A 258 9.17 9.47 1.71
C ALA A 258 8.24 10.55 1.14
N VAL A 259 8.57 11.84 1.32
CA VAL A 259 7.81 12.97 0.77
C VAL A 259 7.60 12.85 -0.74
N ARG A 260 8.62 12.40 -1.46
CA ARG A 260 8.58 12.29 -2.93
C ARG A 260 7.97 10.96 -3.38
N TRP A 261 8.18 9.88 -2.62
CA TRP A 261 7.60 8.58 -2.95
C TRP A 261 6.11 8.50 -2.68
N LEU A 262 5.58 9.30 -1.76
CA LEU A 262 4.20 9.25 -1.33
C LEU A 262 3.22 9.56 -2.47
N PRO A 263 3.33 10.67 -3.22
CA PRO A 263 2.46 10.92 -4.36
C PRO A 263 2.63 9.88 -5.48
N TRP A 264 3.85 9.39 -5.71
CA TRP A 264 4.08 8.31 -6.67
C TRP A 264 3.44 7.00 -6.22
N SER A 265 3.52 6.66 -4.93
CA SER A 265 2.89 5.45 -4.40
C SER A 265 1.37 5.52 -4.49
N ALA A 266 0.77 6.67 -4.19
CA ALA A 266 -0.65 6.89 -4.38
C ALA A 266 -1.04 6.75 -5.86
N ALA A 267 -0.31 7.40 -6.77
CA ALA A 267 -0.57 7.33 -8.20
C ALA A 267 -0.45 5.90 -8.77
N TRP A 268 0.60 5.15 -8.38
CA TRP A 268 0.76 3.77 -8.80
C TRP A 268 -0.29 2.85 -8.19
N GLY A 269 -0.69 3.07 -6.94
CA GLY A 269 -1.79 2.33 -6.32
C GLY A 269 -3.10 2.52 -7.09
N ALA A 270 -3.43 3.76 -7.46
CA ALA A 270 -4.58 4.10 -8.29
C ALA A 270 -4.54 3.36 -9.65
N VAL A 271 -3.38 3.37 -10.32
CA VAL A 271 -3.19 2.67 -11.60
C VAL A 271 -3.36 1.17 -11.45
N VAL A 272 -2.78 0.56 -10.41
CA VAL A 272 -2.84 -0.90 -10.18
C VAL A 272 -4.29 -1.36 -10.01
N VAL A 273 -5.08 -0.65 -9.19
CA VAL A 273 -6.48 -1.01 -8.97
C VAL A 273 -7.32 -0.79 -10.23
N ALA A 274 -7.14 0.35 -10.92
CA ALA A 274 -7.87 0.64 -12.16
C ALA A 274 -7.54 -0.37 -13.28
N VAL A 275 -6.29 -0.81 -13.39
CA VAL A 275 -5.88 -1.84 -14.37
C VAL A 275 -6.43 -3.21 -13.99
N ALA A 276 -6.43 -3.57 -12.71
CA ALA A 276 -6.98 -4.84 -12.24
C ALA A 276 -8.52 -4.92 -12.38
N ASP A 277 -9.20 -3.78 -12.34
CA ASP A 277 -10.66 -3.72 -12.53
C ASP A 277 -11.09 -4.04 -13.98
N VAL A 278 -10.24 -3.81 -14.97
CA VAL A 278 -10.57 -4.12 -16.37
C VAL A 278 -10.78 -5.62 -16.58
N PRO A 279 -9.83 -6.52 -16.29
CA PRO A 279 -10.05 -7.95 -16.42
C PRO A 279 -11.12 -8.46 -15.45
N ALA A 280 -11.32 -7.83 -14.29
CA ALA A 280 -12.39 -8.20 -13.36
C ALA A 280 -13.78 -8.12 -14.01
N ARG A 281 -13.98 -7.20 -14.96
CA ARG A 281 -15.25 -7.04 -15.71
C ARG A 281 -15.33 -7.82 -16.98
N LEU A 282 -14.20 -8.15 -17.61
CA LEU A 282 -14.18 -8.68 -18.97
C LEU A 282 -13.89 -10.18 -19.03
N ALA A 283 -13.13 -10.74 -18.09
CA ALA A 283 -12.59 -12.10 -18.19
C ALA A 283 -13.67 -13.18 -18.23
N LEU A 284 -14.75 -13.02 -17.49
CA LEU A 284 -15.85 -13.99 -17.42
C LEU A 284 -17.22 -13.33 -17.71
N ALA A 285 -17.23 -12.27 -18.55
CA ALA A 285 -18.47 -11.56 -18.88
C ALA A 285 -19.57 -12.56 -19.37
N PRO A 286 -20.82 -12.44 -18.92
CA PRO A 286 -21.40 -11.29 -18.19
C PRO A 286 -21.19 -11.32 -16.67
N VAL A 287 -20.53 -12.34 -16.10
CA VAL A 287 -20.25 -12.44 -14.66
C VAL A 287 -19.04 -11.61 -14.31
N GLU A 288 -19.21 -10.65 -13.40
CA GLU A 288 -18.10 -9.86 -12.88
C GLU A 288 -17.34 -10.63 -11.80
N THR A 289 -16.01 -10.61 -11.91
CA THR A 289 -15.11 -11.20 -10.94
C THR A 289 -14.58 -10.16 -9.94
N PRO A 290 -14.18 -10.55 -8.72
CA PRO A 290 -13.67 -9.62 -7.72
C PRO A 290 -12.36 -8.96 -8.17
N ALA A 291 -12.27 -7.62 -8.08
CA ALA A 291 -11.07 -6.87 -8.43
C ALA A 291 -9.88 -7.22 -7.51
N GLY A 292 -10.14 -7.55 -6.23
CA GLY A 292 -9.12 -7.97 -5.28
C GLY A 292 -8.39 -9.25 -5.67
N ALA A 293 -9.08 -10.20 -6.32
CA ALA A 293 -8.45 -11.40 -6.87
C ALA A 293 -7.46 -11.06 -8.00
N TRP A 294 -7.82 -10.12 -8.88
CA TRP A 294 -6.95 -9.68 -9.98
C TRP A 294 -5.76 -8.86 -9.50
N THR A 295 -5.94 -8.02 -8.45
CA THR A 295 -4.80 -7.33 -7.85
C THR A 295 -3.80 -8.32 -7.23
N ALA A 296 -4.27 -9.42 -6.62
CA ALA A 296 -3.40 -10.47 -6.11
C ALA A 296 -2.71 -11.24 -7.25
N LEU A 297 -3.47 -11.64 -8.28
CA LEU A 297 -2.95 -12.39 -9.43
C LEU A 297 -1.87 -11.63 -10.20
N LEU A 298 -2.04 -10.32 -10.36
CA LEU A 298 -1.07 -9.45 -11.03
C LEU A 298 0.05 -9.01 -10.05
N GLY A 299 -0.29 -8.75 -8.80
CA GLY A 299 0.61 -8.23 -7.79
C GLY A 299 1.70 -9.22 -7.35
N VAL A 300 1.36 -10.51 -7.20
CA VAL A 300 2.32 -11.53 -6.77
C VAL A 300 3.48 -11.68 -7.77
N PRO A 301 3.26 -11.95 -9.07
CA PRO A 301 4.36 -12.07 -10.02
C PRO A 301 5.16 -10.78 -10.18
N ALA A 302 4.47 -9.63 -10.24
CA ALA A 302 5.12 -8.32 -10.34
C ALA A 302 6.00 -8.02 -9.12
N GLY A 303 5.51 -8.31 -7.92
CA GLY A 303 6.26 -8.15 -6.67
C GLY A 303 7.51 -9.03 -6.62
N VAL A 304 7.37 -10.30 -7.01
CA VAL A 304 8.53 -11.23 -7.09
C VAL A 304 9.56 -10.74 -8.11
N ALA A 305 9.12 -10.29 -9.28
CA ALA A 305 10.01 -9.75 -10.32
C ALA A 305 10.76 -8.50 -9.83
N LEU A 306 10.07 -7.56 -9.17
CA LEU A 306 10.68 -6.35 -8.61
C LEU A 306 11.71 -6.67 -7.51
N MET A 307 11.42 -7.62 -6.63
CA MET A 307 12.38 -8.04 -5.60
C MET A 307 13.63 -8.71 -6.20
N ARG A 308 13.48 -9.50 -7.25
CA ARG A 308 14.62 -10.13 -7.95
C ARG A 308 15.47 -9.09 -8.68
N SER A 309 14.88 -8.11 -9.36
CA SER A 309 15.62 -7.06 -10.06
C SER A 309 16.37 -6.13 -9.09
N GLY A 310 15.78 -5.79 -7.95
CA GLY A 310 16.44 -4.99 -6.91
C GLY A 310 17.66 -5.69 -6.26
N ARG A 311 17.67 -7.01 -6.19
CA ARG A 311 18.85 -7.78 -5.72
C ARG A 311 20.01 -7.72 -6.72
N ARG A 312 19.75 -7.78 -8.03
CA ARG A 312 20.80 -7.69 -9.07
C ARG A 312 21.51 -6.34 -9.07
N GLY A 313 20.80 -5.24 -8.88
CA GLY A 313 21.40 -3.90 -8.79
C GLY A 313 22.24 -3.69 -7.52
N ARG A 314 21.91 -4.33 -6.40
CA ARG A 314 22.68 -4.24 -5.14
C ARG A 314 23.96 -5.08 -5.17
N THR A 315 24.00 -6.21 -5.85
CA THR A 315 25.21 -7.04 -5.98
C THR A 315 26.25 -6.36 -6.84
N THR A 316 25.86 -5.73 -7.95
CA THR A 316 26.78 -4.95 -8.81
C THR A 316 27.30 -3.69 -8.12
N GLY A 317 26.48 -2.95 -7.39
CA GLY A 317 26.91 -1.78 -6.62
C GLY A 317 27.85 -2.13 -5.44
N ARG A 318 27.60 -3.24 -4.73
CA ARG A 318 28.48 -3.70 -3.64
C ARG A 318 29.82 -4.21 -4.15
N ALA A 319 29.87 -4.89 -5.29
CA ALA A 319 31.11 -5.34 -5.91
C ALA A 319 31.98 -4.13 -6.31
N SER A 320 31.38 -3.09 -6.93
CA SER A 320 32.11 -1.88 -7.33
C SER A 320 32.65 -1.07 -6.14
N THR A 321 31.89 -0.95 -5.06
CA THR A 321 32.36 -0.26 -3.84
C THR A 321 33.46 -1.05 -3.13
N THR A 322 33.33 -2.37 -3.03
CA THR A 322 34.37 -3.22 -2.41
C THR A 322 35.67 -3.15 -3.20
N GLU A 323 35.61 -3.19 -4.53
CA GLU A 323 36.76 -3.00 -5.40
C GLU A 323 37.37 -1.60 -5.28
N ALA A 324 36.54 -0.55 -5.20
CA ALA A 324 37.02 0.83 -4.99
C ALA A 324 37.75 0.96 -3.64
N PHE A 325 37.21 0.39 -2.57
CA PHE A 325 37.88 0.34 -1.26
C PHE A 325 39.18 -0.47 -1.27
N ALA A 326 39.19 -1.62 -1.95
CA ALA A 326 40.39 -2.42 -2.11
C ALA A 326 41.49 -1.67 -2.88
N ARG A 327 41.15 -0.99 -3.96
CA ARG A 327 42.08 -0.13 -4.75
C ARG A 327 42.57 1.07 -3.93
N ALA A 328 41.71 1.71 -3.14
CA ALA A 328 42.11 2.82 -2.25
C ALA A 328 43.10 2.34 -1.16
N ARG A 329 42.84 1.19 -0.51
CA ARG A 329 43.77 0.56 0.44
C ARG A 329 45.12 0.18 -0.17
N ALA A 330 45.10 -0.39 -1.39
CA ALA A 330 46.34 -0.73 -2.10
C ALA A 330 47.19 0.51 -2.41
N ARG A 331 46.56 1.61 -2.88
CA ARG A 331 47.23 2.90 -3.11
C ARG A 331 47.80 3.50 -1.82
N ALA A 332 47.08 3.45 -0.70
CA ALA A 332 47.55 3.94 0.58
C ALA A 332 48.79 3.15 1.09
N ARG A 333 48.78 1.81 0.97
CA ARG A 333 49.92 0.95 1.30
C ARG A 333 51.14 1.21 0.41
N ALA A 334 50.92 1.43 -0.91
CA ALA A 334 52.00 1.77 -1.82
C ALA A 334 52.67 3.11 -1.49
N ARG A 335 51.90 4.15 -1.14
CA ARG A 335 52.37 5.44 -0.70
C ARG A 335 53.15 5.37 0.65
N ALA A 336 52.67 4.57 1.61
CA ALA A 336 53.35 4.34 2.87
C ALA A 336 54.72 3.67 2.66
N ARG A 337 54.80 2.64 1.82
CA ARG A 337 56.07 1.95 1.45
C ARG A 337 57.03 2.89 0.73
N ALA A 338 56.55 3.73 -0.17
CA ALA A 338 57.38 4.73 -0.86
C ALA A 338 57.98 5.75 0.12
N ARG A 339 57.17 6.26 1.05
CA ARG A 339 57.65 7.19 2.12
C ARG A 339 58.67 6.51 3.05
N ALA A 340 58.44 5.26 3.45
CA ALA A 340 59.42 4.51 4.28
C ALA A 340 60.74 4.32 3.53
N ARG A 341 60.75 3.97 2.25
CA ARG A 341 61.96 3.84 1.42
C ARG A 341 62.69 5.19 1.27
N ALA A 342 61.94 6.29 1.07
CA ALA A 342 62.53 7.62 0.96
C ALA A 342 63.23 8.03 2.28
N ARG A 343 62.59 7.78 3.43
CA ARG A 343 63.17 8.05 4.77
C ARG A 343 64.42 7.17 5.04
N ALA A 344 64.40 5.89 4.66
CA ALA A 344 65.55 5.01 4.81
C ALA A 344 66.73 5.49 3.93
N ARG A 345 66.49 5.92 2.69
CA ARG A 345 67.54 6.51 1.83
C ARG A 345 68.12 7.81 2.35
N ALA A 346 67.26 8.67 2.93
CA ALA A 346 67.72 9.92 3.56
C ALA A 346 68.60 9.64 4.77
N ARG A 347 68.25 8.70 5.64
CA ARG A 347 69.08 8.26 6.78
C ARG A 347 70.40 7.67 6.37
N ALA A 348 70.41 6.83 5.31
CA ALA A 348 71.66 6.26 4.78
C ALA A 348 72.60 7.32 4.22
N ARG A 349 72.10 8.37 3.55
CA ARG A 349 72.91 9.51 3.06
C ARG A 349 73.51 10.34 4.18
N ILE A 350 72.78 10.52 5.29
CA ILE A 350 73.30 11.26 6.49
C ILE A 350 74.43 10.44 7.12
N ARG A 351 74.27 9.12 7.28
CA ARG A 351 75.33 8.25 7.82
C ARG A 351 76.58 8.13 6.95
N ALA A 352 76.45 8.32 5.63
CA ALA A 352 77.61 8.25 4.70
C ALA A 352 78.37 9.59 4.61
N ARG A 353 77.89 10.66 5.25
CA ARG A 353 78.55 11.99 5.31
C ARG A 353 79.11 12.33 6.68
N ALA A 354 78.82 11.50 7.69
CA ALA A 354 79.48 11.52 9.02
C ALA A 354 80.60 10.47 9.06
#